data_690e45aff968c11635faf7c866af53e6
#
_entry.id   690e45aff968c11635faf7c866af53e6
#
_cell.length_a   1.000
_cell.length_b   1.000
_cell.length_c   1.000
_cell.angle_alpha   90.00
_cell.angle_beta   90.00
_cell.angle_gamma   90.00
#
_symmetry.space_group_name_H-M   'P 1'
#
loop_
_entity.id
_entity.type
_entity.pdbx_description
1 polymer ?
#
loop_
_entity_poly.entity_id
_entity_poly.type
_entity_poly.pdbx_seq_one_letter_code
_entity_poly.pdbx_strand_id
1 'polypeptide(L)'
;AECLQDFAGWADKVTGDTIPVKGNALVYTQREPLGVVAAIVPWNFPLIMAAWKIGPALAAGNSFILKPSEKSPLSAIRLAALAAEAGIPDGVFNVLPGYGHTAGQALALHMDVDCIGFTGSTRTGKLMLQYSGQSNMKRVWLECGGKSPNIILADCPDLDRAAATAAGAIFFNQGEMCTAASRLIIEESVRDRVLEKVVEASRAMQ
;
A
#
# COMPACT_ATOMS: atom_id res chain seq x y z
N ALA A 1 7.13 12.47 2.86
CA ALA A 1 8.40 12.65 3.59
C ALA A 1 8.43 11.78 4.85
N GLU A 2 7.51 11.94 5.80
CA GLU A 2 7.47 11.25 7.10
C GLU A 2 7.61 9.73 6.99
N CYS A 3 6.85 9.07 6.12
CA CYS A 3 6.91 7.63 5.92
C CYS A 3 8.33 7.14 5.53
N LEU A 4 9.01 7.82 4.60
CA LEU A 4 10.37 7.46 4.22
C LEU A 4 11.37 7.74 5.34
N GLN A 5 11.15 8.81 6.09
CA GLN A 5 11.97 9.16 7.25
C GLN A 5 11.84 8.12 8.37
N ASP A 6 10.62 7.64 8.63
CA ASP A 6 10.37 6.58 9.60
C ASP A 6 11.12 5.31 9.22
N PHE A 7 10.97 4.83 7.98
CA PHE A 7 11.68 3.63 7.51
C PHE A 7 13.20 3.80 7.46
N ALA A 8 13.71 4.99 7.18
CA ALA A 8 15.15 5.25 7.26
C ALA A 8 15.70 5.03 8.69
N GLY A 9 14.90 5.35 9.70
CA GLY A 9 15.22 5.08 11.11
C GLY A 9 15.25 3.60 11.49
N TRP A 10 14.77 2.69 10.63
CA TRP A 10 14.78 1.25 10.87
C TRP A 10 15.99 0.51 10.27
N ALA A 11 16.76 1.15 9.40
CA ALA A 11 17.86 0.50 8.67
C ALA A 11 18.90 -0.19 9.57
N ASP A 12 19.15 0.34 10.75
CA ASP A 12 20.07 -0.19 11.77
C ASP A 12 19.37 -0.99 12.89
N LYS A 13 18.06 -1.25 12.78
CA LYS A 13 17.23 -1.88 13.84
C LYS A 13 16.59 -3.19 13.43
N VAL A 14 16.92 -3.69 12.24
CA VAL A 14 16.45 -4.99 11.75
C VAL A 14 17.36 -6.07 12.33
N THR A 15 17.03 -6.56 13.53
CA THR A 15 17.82 -7.55 14.28
C THR A 15 17.18 -8.93 14.23
N GLY A 16 17.99 -9.97 14.55
CA GLY A 16 17.50 -11.32 14.81
C GLY A 16 17.48 -11.64 16.30
N ASP A 17 17.10 -12.86 16.63
CA ASP A 17 16.94 -13.35 17.98
C ASP A 17 17.98 -14.43 18.29
N THR A 18 18.44 -14.52 19.55
CA THR A 18 19.18 -15.66 20.07
C THR A 18 18.21 -16.58 20.81
N ILE A 19 18.18 -17.86 20.42
CA ILE A 19 17.21 -18.83 20.90
C ILE A 19 17.89 -19.76 21.91
N PRO A 20 17.44 -19.82 23.17
CA PRO A 20 18.00 -20.74 24.17
C PRO A 20 17.65 -22.19 23.82
N VAL A 21 18.66 -23.06 23.76
CA VAL A 21 18.52 -24.49 23.49
C VAL A 21 19.29 -25.31 24.50
N LYS A 22 18.91 -26.58 24.67
CA LYS A 22 19.67 -27.52 25.52
C LYS A 22 20.93 -28.01 24.78
N GLY A 23 22.02 -28.21 25.51
CA GLY A 23 23.26 -28.72 24.97
C GLY A 23 24.26 -27.62 24.58
N ASN A 24 25.32 -28.01 23.88
CA ASN A 24 26.40 -27.11 23.48
C ASN A 24 26.19 -26.60 22.06
N ALA A 25 25.12 -25.87 21.84
CA ALA A 25 24.78 -25.28 20.53
C ALA A 25 24.39 -23.81 20.70
N LEU A 26 24.75 -22.98 19.72
CA LEU A 26 24.27 -21.61 19.55
C LEU A 26 23.22 -21.59 18.43
N VAL A 27 22.00 -21.15 18.76
CA VAL A 27 20.90 -21.01 17.79
C VAL A 27 20.47 -19.55 17.76
N TYR A 28 20.47 -18.99 16.58
CA TYR A 28 20.02 -17.61 16.36
C TYR A 28 19.28 -17.49 15.02
N THR A 29 18.45 -16.45 14.90
CA THR A 29 17.86 -16.03 13.63
C THR A 29 18.66 -14.85 13.07
N GLN A 30 18.81 -14.81 11.76
CA GLN A 30 19.38 -13.69 11.05
C GLN A 30 18.37 -13.19 10.03
N ARG A 31 18.19 -11.88 9.95
CA ARG A 31 17.35 -11.26 8.92
C ARG A 31 18.23 -10.83 7.78
N GLU A 32 17.86 -11.25 6.58
CA GLU A 32 18.60 -10.97 5.35
C GLU A 32 17.67 -10.30 4.32
N PRO A 33 18.20 -9.47 3.40
CA PRO A 33 17.44 -8.97 2.26
C PRO A 33 16.83 -10.12 1.47
N LEU A 34 15.63 -9.91 0.92
CA LEU A 34 15.00 -10.87 0.01
C LEU A 34 15.71 -10.94 -1.34
N GLY A 35 16.34 -9.84 -1.76
CA GLY A 35 16.99 -9.69 -3.06
C GLY A 35 16.32 -8.60 -3.90
N VAL A 36 15.64 -8.97 -4.99
CA VAL A 36 14.93 -8.03 -5.86
C VAL A 36 13.44 -7.98 -5.49
N VAL A 37 13.00 -6.83 -5.00
CA VAL A 37 11.60 -6.57 -4.66
C VAL A 37 10.97 -5.71 -5.74
N ALA A 38 9.89 -6.17 -6.35
CA ALA A 38 9.08 -5.36 -7.25
C ALA A 38 7.81 -4.85 -6.55
N ALA A 39 7.39 -3.64 -6.88
CA ALA A 39 6.11 -3.12 -6.44
C ALA A 39 5.29 -2.57 -7.61
N ILE A 40 4.00 -2.86 -7.59
CA ILE A 40 3.02 -2.34 -8.55
C ILE A 40 2.01 -1.53 -7.76
N VAL A 41 1.90 -0.23 -8.07
CA VAL A 41 1.08 0.71 -7.31
C VAL A 41 0.00 1.37 -8.16
N PRO A 42 -1.16 1.72 -7.56
CA PRO A 42 -2.28 2.33 -8.26
C PRO A 42 -2.09 3.83 -8.47
N TRP A 43 -3.10 4.43 -9.08
CA TRP A 43 -3.13 5.84 -9.52
C TRP A 43 -3.73 6.81 -8.50
N ASN A 44 -4.50 6.33 -7.55
CA ASN A 44 -5.30 7.17 -6.63
C ASN A 44 -4.47 7.89 -5.54
N PHE A 45 -3.35 7.29 -5.13
CA PHE A 45 -2.37 7.90 -4.21
C PHE A 45 -0.94 7.54 -4.65
N PRO A 46 -0.48 8.04 -5.81
CA PRO A 46 0.71 7.49 -6.47
C PRO A 46 1.97 7.57 -5.61
N LEU A 47 2.22 8.71 -4.95
CA LEU A 47 3.46 8.90 -4.21
C LEU A 47 3.45 8.18 -2.84
N ILE A 48 2.33 8.22 -2.12
CA ILE A 48 2.28 7.56 -0.81
C ILE A 48 2.28 6.04 -0.94
N MET A 49 1.59 5.49 -1.95
CA MET A 49 1.62 4.05 -2.23
C MET A 49 3.02 3.58 -2.63
N ALA A 50 3.77 4.40 -3.35
CA ALA A 50 5.18 4.15 -3.63
C ALA A 50 6.01 4.16 -2.35
N ALA A 51 5.89 5.21 -1.51
CA ALA A 51 6.65 5.37 -0.28
C ALA A 51 6.45 4.20 0.71
N TRP A 52 5.23 3.69 0.85
CA TRP A 52 4.92 2.54 1.72
C TRP A 52 5.61 1.24 1.31
N LYS A 53 6.07 1.14 0.08
CA LYS A 53 6.76 -0.04 -0.44
C LYS A 53 8.25 0.17 -0.58
N ILE A 54 8.68 1.35 -1.03
CA ILE A 54 10.09 1.72 -1.16
C ILE A 54 10.78 1.77 0.21
N GLY A 55 10.16 2.43 1.19
CA GLY A 55 10.74 2.63 2.51
C GLY A 55 11.22 1.33 3.15
N PRO A 56 10.33 0.36 3.42
CA PRO A 56 10.72 -0.90 4.05
C PRO A 56 11.64 -1.75 3.16
N ALA A 57 11.48 -1.72 1.84
CA ALA A 57 12.32 -2.50 0.95
C ALA A 57 13.79 -2.03 0.97
N LEU A 58 14.02 -0.73 0.87
CA LEU A 58 15.38 -0.16 0.92
C LEU A 58 15.98 -0.24 2.33
N ALA A 59 15.20 0.01 3.39
CA ALA A 59 15.67 -0.12 4.77
C ALA A 59 16.13 -1.54 5.11
N ALA A 60 15.52 -2.55 4.48
CA ALA A 60 15.91 -3.95 4.62
C ALA A 60 17.02 -4.39 3.63
N GLY A 61 17.64 -3.47 2.89
CA GLY A 61 18.80 -3.76 2.01
C GLY A 61 18.44 -4.39 0.66
N ASN A 62 17.19 -4.32 0.20
CA ASN A 62 16.80 -4.90 -1.09
C ASN A 62 17.04 -3.96 -2.26
N SER A 63 17.23 -4.51 -3.46
CA SER A 63 17.03 -3.78 -4.71
C SER A 63 15.53 -3.68 -5.00
N PHE A 64 15.10 -2.54 -5.54
CA PHE A 64 13.68 -2.24 -5.68
C PHE A 64 13.29 -1.77 -7.08
N ILE A 65 12.22 -2.34 -7.61
CA ILE A 65 11.63 -1.96 -8.89
C ILE A 65 10.19 -1.48 -8.66
N LEU A 66 9.91 -0.21 -8.96
CA LEU A 66 8.60 0.36 -8.86
C LEU A 66 7.92 0.46 -10.22
N LYS A 67 6.81 -0.21 -10.40
CA LYS A 67 5.90 0.01 -11.54
C LYS A 67 4.72 0.89 -11.09
N PRO A 68 4.73 2.18 -11.39
CA PRO A 68 3.59 3.05 -11.12
C PRO A 68 2.43 2.74 -12.09
N SER A 69 1.23 3.23 -11.75
CA SER A 69 0.14 3.24 -12.73
C SER A 69 0.51 4.09 -13.95
N GLU A 70 0.11 3.65 -15.13
CA GLU A 70 0.23 4.42 -16.38
C GLU A 70 -0.53 5.75 -16.36
N LYS A 71 -1.52 5.88 -15.45
CA LYS A 71 -2.30 7.13 -15.29
C LYS A 71 -1.57 8.19 -14.47
N SER A 72 -0.61 7.81 -13.62
CA SER A 72 0.05 8.74 -12.69
C SER A 72 1.53 8.38 -12.45
N PRO A 73 2.37 8.26 -13.51
CA PRO A 73 3.75 7.81 -13.35
C PRO A 73 4.73 8.90 -12.94
N LEU A 74 4.41 10.19 -13.18
CA LEU A 74 5.39 11.28 -13.14
C LEU A 74 6.02 11.48 -11.75
N SER A 75 5.24 11.38 -10.68
CA SER A 75 5.76 11.51 -9.32
C SER A 75 6.73 10.40 -8.94
N ALA A 76 6.50 9.17 -9.43
CA ALA A 76 7.41 8.04 -9.24
C ALA A 76 8.72 8.23 -10.00
N ILE A 77 8.66 8.71 -11.24
CA ILE A 77 9.85 9.03 -12.05
C ILE A 77 10.67 10.13 -11.37
N ARG A 78 10.04 11.21 -10.89
CA ARG A 78 10.74 12.26 -10.15
C ARG A 78 11.35 11.75 -8.86
N LEU A 79 10.67 10.83 -8.15
CA LEU A 79 11.20 10.22 -6.94
C LEU A 79 12.49 9.41 -7.22
N ALA A 80 12.56 8.69 -8.33
CA ALA A 80 13.79 7.98 -8.72
C ALA A 80 14.95 8.94 -8.99
N ALA A 81 14.70 10.06 -9.69
CA ALA A 81 15.70 11.08 -9.90
C ALA A 81 16.21 11.68 -8.56
N LEU A 82 15.30 11.99 -7.64
CA LEU A 82 15.66 12.49 -6.30
C LEU A 82 16.45 11.46 -5.49
N ALA A 83 16.14 10.17 -5.63
CA ALA A 83 16.87 9.11 -4.96
C ALA A 83 18.32 9.00 -5.47
N ALA A 84 18.54 9.13 -6.78
CA ALA A 84 19.87 9.18 -7.37
C ALA A 84 20.63 10.43 -6.94
N GLU A 85 19.99 11.62 -6.94
CA GLU A 85 20.56 12.87 -6.42
C GLU A 85 20.97 12.74 -4.93
N ALA A 86 20.21 11.95 -4.14
CA ALA A 86 20.50 11.68 -2.72
C ALA A 86 21.60 10.62 -2.51
N GLY A 87 22.15 10.02 -3.55
CA GLY A 87 23.25 9.08 -3.48
C GLY A 87 22.83 7.60 -3.36
N ILE A 88 21.58 7.25 -3.63
CA ILE A 88 21.19 5.83 -3.76
C ILE A 88 21.92 5.25 -4.98
N PRO A 89 22.67 4.13 -4.83
CA PRO A 89 23.46 3.58 -5.91
C PRO A 89 22.61 3.16 -7.12
N ASP A 90 23.20 3.26 -8.30
CA ASP A 90 22.58 2.84 -9.55
C ASP A 90 22.12 1.37 -9.47
N GLY A 91 20.90 1.11 -9.97
CA GLY A 91 20.30 -0.22 -9.96
C GLY A 91 19.60 -0.61 -8.64
N VAL A 92 19.82 0.11 -7.54
CA VAL A 92 19.16 -0.19 -6.26
C VAL A 92 17.69 0.27 -6.26
N PHE A 93 17.38 1.41 -6.85
CA PHE A 93 16.01 1.86 -7.02
C PHE A 93 15.71 2.19 -8.49
N ASN A 94 14.79 1.46 -9.10
CA ASN A 94 14.41 1.60 -10.49
C ASN A 94 12.91 1.87 -10.63
N VAL A 95 12.52 2.75 -11.56
CA VAL A 95 11.12 2.99 -11.91
C VAL A 95 10.87 2.51 -13.33
N LEU A 96 9.91 1.60 -13.48
CA LEU A 96 9.53 0.98 -14.75
C LEU A 96 8.10 1.38 -15.13
N PRO A 97 7.88 2.51 -15.82
CA PRO A 97 6.58 2.87 -16.35
C PRO A 97 6.10 1.87 -17.40
N GLY A 98 4.79 1.63 -17.45
CA GLY A 98 4.21 0.74 -18.45
C GLY A 98 2.84 0.23 -18.04
N TYR A 99 2.19 -0.48 -18.95
CA TYR A 99 0.87 -1.04 -18.70
C TYR A 99 0.93 -2.27 -17.79
N GLY A 100 -0.17 -2.52 -17.06
CA GLY A 100 -0.27 -3.65 -16.15
C GLY A 100 -0.11 -5.01 -16.86
N HIS A 101 -0.70 -5.16 -18.06
CA HIS A 101 -0.66 -6.39 -18.85
C HIS A 101 0.66 -6.61 -19.63
N THR A 102 1.56 -5.64 -19.62
CA THR A 102 2.90 -5.78 -20.18
C THR A 102 3.95 -5.73 -19.07
N ALA A 103 4.36 -4.54 -18.62
CA ALA A 103 5.39 -4.39 -17.60
C ALA A 103 5.02 -5.05 -16.27
N GLY A 104 3.74 -4.92 -15.82
CA GLY A 104 3.27 -5.54 -14.59
C GLY A 104 3.31 -7.06 -14.64
N GLN A 105 2.84 -7.65 -15.73
CA GLN A 105 2.87 -9.10 -15.95
C GLN A 105 4.31 -9.61 -16.06
N ALA A 106 5.16 -8.91 -16.80
CA ALA A 106 6.56 -9.28 -16.96
C ALA A 106 7.29 -9.33 -15.61
N LEU A 107 7.12 -8.32 -14.75
CA LEU A 107 7.67 -8.32 -13.40
C LEU A 107 7.13 -9.49 -12.56
N ALA A 108 5.84 -9.77 -12.65
CA ALA A 108 5.21 -10.82 -11.86
C ALA A 108 5.64 -12.23 -12.27
N LEU A 109 5.95 -12.43 -13.54
CA LEU A 109 6.46 -13.71 -14.09
C LEU A 109 7.98 -13.84 -14.03
N HIS A 110 8.73 -12.75 -13.76
CA HIS A 110 10.19 -12.77 -13.85
C HIS A 110 10.80 -13.68 -12.78
N MET A 111 11.68 -14.57 -13.18
CA MET A 111 12.29 -15.58 -12.28
C MET A 111 13.25 -14.98 -11.25
N ASP A 112 13.88 -13.84 -11.54
CA ASP A 112 14.83 -13.16 -10.65
C ASP A 112 14.20 -12.04 -9.81
N VAL A 113 12.85 -11.97 -9.76
CA VAL A 113 12.13 -11.13 -8.81
C VAL A 113 11.72 -12.01 -7.63
N ASP A 114 12.17 -11.68 -6.43
CA ASP A 114 12.00 -12.49 -5.22
C ASP A 114 10.69 -12.18 -4.45
N CYS A 115 10.17 -10.98 -4.64
CA CYS A 115 8.94 -10.55 -3.96
C CYS A 115 8.17 -9.51 -4.78
N ILE A 116 6.84 -9.56 -4.70
CA ILE A 116 5.96 -8.52 -5.26
C ILE A 116 5.08 -7.92 -4.17
N GLY A 117 5.16 -6.60 -4.02
CA GLY A 117 4.18 -5.78 -3.32
C GLY A 117 3.17 -5.20 -4.32
N PHE A 118 1.92 -5.56 -4.21
CA PHE A 118 0.87 -5.07 -5.10
C PHE A 118 -0.18 -4.28 -4.33
N THR A 119 -0.60 -3.15 -4.88
CA THR A 119 -1.81 -2.43 -4.44
C THR A 119 -2.67 -2.13 -5.66
N GLY A 120 -3.94 -2.53 -5.59
CA GLY A 120 -4.89 -2.31 -6.68
C GLY A 120 -6.17 -3.13 -6.54
N SER A 121 -6.77 -3.54 -7.67
CA SER A 121 -8.01 -4.32 -7.64
C SER A 121 -7.79 -5.75 -7.19
N THR A 122 -8.77 -6.33 -6.48
CA THR A 122 -8.77 -7.75 -6.10
C THR A 122 -8.60 -8.68 -7.30
N ARG A 123 -9.21 -8.33 -8.45
CA ARG A 123 -9.05 -9.10 -9.70
C ARG A 123 -7.58 -9.18 -10.12
N THR A 124 -6.87 -8.06 -10.11
CA THR A 124 -5.45 -8.03 -10.48
C THR A 124 -4.58 -8.67 -9.40
N GLY A 125 -4.93 -8.52 -8.11
CA GLY A 125 -4.26 -9.23 -7.02
C GLY A 125 -4.28 -10.75 -7.20
N LYS A 126 -5.42 -11.31 -7.62
CA LYS A 126 -5.53 -12.75 -7.97
C LYS A 126 -4.60 -13.14 -9.12
N LEU A 127 -4.45 -12.27 -10.13
CA LEU A 127 -3.48 -12.50 -11.21
C LEU A 127 -2.03 -12.52 -10.69
N MET A 128 -1.67 -11.66 -9.75
CA MET A 128 -0.33 -11.68 -9.14
C MET A 128 -0.03 -13.02 -8.46
N LEU A 129 -0.99 -13.59 -7.74
CA LEU A 129 -0.87 -14.92 -7.15
C LEU A 129 -0.72 -16.03 -8.21
N GLN A 130 -1.49 -15.94 -9.32
CA GLN A 130 -1.37 -16.89 -10.44
C GLN A 130 0.02 -16.79 -11.09
N TYR A 131 0.54 -15.60 -11.35
CA TYR A 131 1.86 -15.38 -11.93
C TYR A 131 2.98 -15.85 -11.01
N SER A 132 2.84 -15.69 -9.70
CA SER A 132 3.76 -16.28 -8.73
C SER A 132 3.82 -17.80 -8.86
N GLY A 133 2.65 -18.48 -8.91
CA GLY A 133 2.58 -19.93 -9.09
C GLY A 133 3.09 -20.43 -10.44
N GLN A 134 3.03 -19.60 -11.48
CA GLN A 134 3.53 -19.90 -12.83
C GLN A 134 5.03 -19.61 -12.98
N SER A 135 5.67 -19.01 -12.01
CA SER A 135 7.08 -18.63 -12.03
C SER A 135 7.88 -19.30 -10.88
N ASN A 136 8.55 -18.54 -10.08
CA ASN A 136 9.44 -19.02 -9.02
C ASN A 136 8.77 -19.11 -7.63
N MET A 137 7.45 -19.05 -7.54
CA MET A 137 6.68 -19.04 -6.29
C MET A 137 7.07 -17.87 -5.35
N LYS A 138 7.46 -16.72 -5.93
CA LYS A 138 7.82 -15.51 -5.18
C LYS A 138 6.71 -15.08 -4.22
N ARG A 139 7.07 -14.46 -3.12
CA ARG A 139 6.11 -13.89 -2.17
C ARG A 139 5.31 -12.77 -2.82
N VAL A 140 4.00 -12.77 -2.58
CA VAL A 140 3.08 -11.73 -3.07
C VAL A 140 2.35 -11.12 -1.89
N TRP A 141 2.53 -9.82 -1.69
CA TRP A 141 1.83 -9.04 -0.67
C TRP A 141 0.79 -8.16 -1.34
N LEU A 142 -0.47 -8.33 -0.94
CA LEU A 142 -1.61 -7.71 -1.61
C LEU A 142 -2.29 -6.70 -0.69
N GLU A 143 -2.44 -5.48 -1.21
CA GLU A 143 -3.34 -4.46 -0.70
C GLU A 143 -4.44 -4.25 -1.74
N CYS A 144 -5.68 -4.57 -1.39
CA CYS A 144 -6.81 -4.54 -2.30
C CYS A 144 -7.92 -3.64 -1.78
N GLY A 145 -8.83 -3.25 -2.66
CA GLY A 145 -9.99 -2.47 -2.29
C GLY A 145 -11.05 -3.30 -1.53
N GLY A 146 -11.97 -2.60 -0.93
CA GLY A 146 -13.09 -3.18 -0.17
C GLY A 146 -14.36 -2.36 -0.31
N LYS A 147 -15.36 -2.75 0.48
CA LYS A 147 -16.62 -2.04 0.68
C LYS A 147 -16.88 -1.94 2.18
N SER A 148 -16.05 -1.11 2.84
CA SER A 148 -16.07 -0.95 4.30
C SER A 148 -17.42 -0.41 4.79
N PRO A 149 -17.98 -0.93 5.88
CA PRO A 149 -19.15 -0.35 6.52
C PRO A 149 -18.76 0.85 7.39
N ASN A 150 -19.64 1.85 7.42
CA ASN A 150 -19.69 2.91 8.42
C ASN A 150 -21.00 2.73 9.18
N ILE A 151 -20.93 2.50 10.49
CA ILE A 151 -22.10 2.14 11.31
C ILE A 151 -22.38 3.27 12.29
N ILE A 152 -23.62 3.79 12.27
CA ILE A 152 -24.08 4.84 13.18
C ILE A 152 -25.32 4.34 13.94
N LEU A 153 -25.20 4.25 15.26
CA LEU A 153 -26.26 3.84 16.17
C LEU A 153 -26.93 5.06 16.82
N ALA A 154 -28.13 4.87 17.38
CA ALA A 154 -28.91 5.95 17.98
C ALA A 154 -28.27 6.57 19.24
N ASP A 155 -27.47 5.79 19.96
CA ASP A 155 -26.74 6.23 21.15
C ASP A 155 -25.41 6.96 20.83
N CYS A 156 -25.15 7.24 19.55
CA CYS A 156 -23.99 8.04 19.15
C CYS A 156 -24.05 9.42 19.80
N PRO A 157 -23.02 9.82 20.57
CA PRO A 157 -23.06 11.05 21.37
C PRO A 157 -23.11 12.32 20.52
N ASP A 158 -22.67 12.27 19.25
CA ASP A 158 -22.64 13.39 18.32
C ASP A 158 -22.98 12.92 16.90
N LEU A 159 -24.25 12.93 16.57
CA LEU A 159 -24.75 12.51 15.27
C LEU A 159 -24.32 13.47 14.13
N ASP A 160 -24.16 14.76 14.42
CA ASP A 160 -23.78 15.75 13.42
C ASP A 160 -22.31 15.55 13.01
N ARG A 161 -21.42 15.29 13.98
CA ARG A 161 -20.05 14.91 13.73
C ARG A 161 -19.93 13.56 13.02
N ALA A 162 -20.73 12.58 13.43
CA ALA A 162 -20.78 11.26 12.78
C ALA A 162 -21.17 11.36 11.31
N ALA A 163 -22.19 12.18 10.99
CA ALA A 163 -22.64 12.44 9.62
C ALA A 163 -21.56 13.13 8.77
N ALA A 164 -20.92 14.17 9.31
CA ALA A 164 -19.81 14.87 8.63
C ALA A 164 -18.63 13.92 8.37
N THR A 165 -18.29 13.07 9.36
CA THR A 165 -17.25 12.05 9.22
C THR A 165 -17.63 11.00 8.17
N ALA A 166 -18.90 10.58 8.11
CA ALA A 166 -19.39 9.64 7.11
C ALA A 166 -19.26 10.20 5.69
N ALA A 167 -19.61 11.48 5.48
CA ALA A 167 -19.44 12.17 4.21
C ALA A 167 -17.93 12.23 3.83
N GLY A 168 -17.06 12.65 4.75
CA GLY A 168 -15.62 12.70 4.52
C GLY A 168 -15.03 11.32 4.21
N ALA A 169 -15.48 10.29 4.89
CA ALA A 169 -14.96 8.93 4.72
C ALA A 169 -15.26 8.30 3.35
N ILE A 170 -16.30 8.76 2.66
CA ILE A 170 -16.64 8.28 1.31
C ILE A 170 -16.18 9.23 0.20
N PHE A 171 -16.34 10.55 0.37
CA PHE A 171 -16.12 11.48 -0.72
C PHE A 171 -14.69 12.03 -0.80
N PHE A 172 -13.87 11.84 0.25
CA PHE A 172 -12.46 12.19 0.19
C PHE A 172 -11.80 11.53 -1.03
N ASN A 173 -10.94 12.28 -1.72
CA ASN A 173 -10.29 11.85 -2.97
C ASN A 173 -11.31 11.26 -3.97
N GLN A 174 -12.45 11.92 -4.15
CA GLN A 174 -13.51 11.54 -5.10
C GLN A 174 -14.10 10.13 -4.85
N GLY A 175 -14.00 9.59 -3.64
CA GLY A 175 -14.44 8.24 -3.31
C GLY A 175 -13.50 7.12 -3.78
N GLU A 176 -12.28 7.46 -4.18
CA GLU A 176 -11.32 6.54 -4.81
C GLU A 176 -10.33 5.93 -3.81
N MET A 177 -10.68 5.93 -2.52
CA MET A 177 -9.89 5.25 -1.49
C MET A 177 -10.22 3.76 -1.40
N CYS A 178 -9.21 2.93 -1.22
CA CYS A 178 -9.39 1.49 -0.96
C CYS A 178 -10.14 1.22 0.36
N THR A 179 -10.02 2.12 1.33
CA THR A 179 -10.68 2.06 2.65
C THR A 179 -11.96 2.89 2.71
N ALA A 180 -12.46 3.44 1.60
CA ALA A 180 -13.66 4.26 1.57
C ALA A 180 -14.84 3.55 2.26
N ALA A 181 -15.51 4.24 3.18
CA ALA A 181 -16.66 3.74 3.92
C ALA A 181 -17.93 3.78 3.03
N SER A 182 -17.94 2.92 2.02
CA SER A 182 -18.92 2.94 0.91
C SER A 182 -20.28 2.32 1.24
N ARG A 183 -20.46 1.84 2.48
CA ARG A 183 -21.74 1.36 2.99
C ARG A 183 -22.06 2.09 4.28
N LEU A 184 -23.07 2.95 4.25
CA LEU A 184 -23.54 3.64 5.44
C LEU A 184 -24.72 2.86 6.04
N ILE A 185 -24.52 2.31 7.23
CA ILE A 185 -25.49 1.53 7.98
C ILE A 185 -25.93 2.37 9.18
N ILE A 186 -27.18 2.77 9.21
CA ILE A 186 -27.71 3.67 10.22
C ILE A 186 -28.88 2.98 10.93
N GLU A 187 -28.93 3.11 12.26
CA GLU A 187 -30.11 2.70 13.02
C GLU A 187 -31.33 3.51 12.58
N GLU A 188 -32.45 2.82 12.38
CA GLU A 188 -33.67 3.37 11.77
C GLU A 188 -34.15 4.64 12.47
N SER A 189 -34.07 4.69 13.80
CA SER A 189 -34.55 5.79 14.63
C SER A 189 -33.86 7.15 14.38
N VAL A 190 -32.62 7.11 13.84
CA VAL A 190 -31.82 8.33 13.58
C VAL A 190 -31.49 8.49 12.09
N ARG A 191 -31.97 7.60 11.24
CA ARG A 191 -31.63 7.54 9.82
C ARG A 191 -31.83 8.86 9.08
N ASP A 192 -33.02 9.42 9.16
CA ASP A 192 -33.39 10.59 8.36
C ASP A 192 -32.57 11.82 8.77
N ARG A 193 -32.39 12.03 10.09
CA ARG A 193 -31.50 13.08 10.61
C ARG A 193 -30.06 12.95 10.12
N VAL A 194 -29.51 11.75 10.19
CA VAL A 194 -28.13 11.50 9.76
C VAL A 194 -27.99 11.70 8.25
N LEU A 195 -28.94 11.20 7.44
CA LEU A 195 -28.91 11.36 5.98
C LEU A 195 -28.99 12.83 5.55
N GLU A 196 -29.85 13.62 6.18
CA GLU A 196 -29.94 15.07 5.93
C GLU A 196 -28.58 15.75 6.14
N LYS A 197 -27.90 15.45 7.26
CA LYS A 197 -26.59 15.99 7.59
C LYS A 197 -25.46 15.49 6.67
N VAL A 198 -25.50 14.23 6.26
CA VAL A 198 -24.54 13.69 5.26
C VAL A 198 -24.70 14.42 3.93
N VAL A 199 -25.94 14.66 3.47
CA VAL A 199 -26.21 15.42 2.24
C VAL A 199 -25.75 16.87 2.36
N GLU A 200 -26.00 17.52 3.49
CA GLU A 200 -25.54 18.90 3.76
C GLU A 200 -24.01 18.97 3.70
N ALA A 201 -23.31 18.08 4.43
CA ALA A 201 -21.85 18.01 4.43
C ALA A 201 -21.29 17.72 3.04
N SER A 202 -21.92 16.82 2.27
CA SER A 202 -21.48 16.46 0.92
C SER A 202 -21.59 17.63 -0.06
N ARG A 203 -22.65 18.45 0.06
CA ARG A 203 -22.81 19.65 -0.78
C ARG A 203 -21.80 20.75 -0.48
N ALA A 204 -21.25 20.78 0.73
CA ALA A 204 -20.23 21.74 1.15
C ALA A 204 -18.80 21.32 0.71
N MET A 205 -18.61 20.10 0.22
CA MET A 205 -17.32 19.63 -0.32
C MET A 205 -17.11 20.21 -1.72
N GLN A 206 -15.96 20.88 -1.90
CA GLN A 206 -15.50 21.44 -3.18
C GLN A 206 -14.40 20.56 -3.79
#